data_c165c0286d4da9c5982d563162d7f324
#
_entry.id   c165c0286d4da9c5982d563162d7f324
#
_cell.length_a   1.000
_cell.length_b   1.000
_cell.length_c   1.000
_cell.angle_alpha   90.00
_cell.angle_beta   90.00
_cell.angle_gamma   90.00
#
_symmetry.space_group_name_H-M   'P 1'
#
loop_
_entity.id
_entity.type
_entity.pdbx_description
1 polymer ?
#
loop_
_entity_poly.entity_id
_entity_poly.type
_entity_poly.pdbx_seq_one_letter_code
_entity_poly.pdbx_strand_id
1 'polypeptide(L)'
;ARDDKKEVSKIFSDIFWSRIFLMFCSFLVLLLLLLIVPKFRENYVIILFTFLYVPGHILFPAWFFLGLERMKYSTILNVISKLIFIVAIFIFIKDKDDYILQPVLVASGYFLSGIIALYFIFVKWKYRLYKPVFRTIIFTIKGSTDVFINTLMPNLYNNLSVLLLGFFGGDTANGIYY
;
A
#
# COMPACT_ATOMS: atom_id res chain seq x y z
N ALA A 1 9.43 8.61 24.56
CA ALA A 1 9.53 7.65 23.43
C ALA A 1 10.25 8.26 22.22
N ARG A 2 9.94 9.50 21.83
CA ARG A 2 10.46 10.11 20.59
C ARG A 2 11.99 10.29 20.57
N ASP A 3 12.60 10.55 21.70
CA ASP A 3 14.04 10.81 21.85
C ASP A 3 14.85 9.53 22.06
N ASP A 4 14.21 8.41 22.39
CA ASP A 4 14.87 7.10 22.48
C ASP A 4 14.81 6.35 21.15
N LYS A 5 15.95 6.38 20.44
CA LYS A 5 16.08 5.67 19.15
C LYS A 5 15.84 4.17 19.24
N LYS A 6 16.07 3.54 20.38
CA LYS A 6 15.85 2.10 20.56
C LYS A 6 14.36 1.80 20.61
N GLU A 7 13.61 2.58 21.38
CA GLU A 7 12.16 2.44 21.49
C GLU A 7 11.47 2.72 20.15
N VAL A 8 11.84 3.82 19.48
CA VAL A 8 11.33 4.16 18.14
C VAL A 8 11.65 3.06 17.11
N SER A 9 12.87 2.49 17.14
CA SER A 9 13.23 1.39 16.26
C SER A 9 12.41 0.12 16.53
N LYS A 10 12.07 -0.16 17.78
CA LYS A 10 11.22 -1.29 18.15
C LYS A 10 9.80 -1.09 17.64
N ILE A 11 9.20 0.08 17.88
CA ILE A 11 7.86 0.42 17.39
C ILE A 11 7.81 0.33 15.86
N PHE A 12 8.83 0.89 15.16
CA PHE A 12 8.94 0.77 13.71
C PHE A 12 8.93 -0.70 13.27
N SER A 13 9.75 -1.53 13.91
CA SER A 13 9.86 -2.95 13.56
C SER A 13 8.55 -3.70 13.78
N ASP A 14 7.88 -3.46 14.91
CA ASP A 14 6.62 -4.12 15.26
C ASP A 14 5.51 -3.78 14.25
N ILE A 15 5.38 -2.51 13.85
CA ILE A 15 4.41 -2.06 12.86
C ILE A 15 4.78 -2.57 11.47
N PHE A 16 6.06 -2.51 11.08
CA PHE A 16 6.52 -2.94 9.77
C PHE A 16 6.26 -4.45 9.55
N TRP A 17 6.61 -5.29 10.53
CA TRP A 17 6.35 -6.72 10.46
C TRP A 17 4.86 -7.06 10.53
N SER A 18 4.07 -6.31 11.30
CA SER A 18 2.62 -6.48 11.32
C SER A 18 1.99 -6.20 9.95
N ARG A 19 2.46 -5.19 9.24
CA ARG A 19 2.01 -4.88 7.88
C ARG A 19 2.41 -5.96 6.87
N ILE A 20 3.63 -6.49 6.97
CA ILE A 20 4.07 -7.63 6.13
C ILE A 20 3.20 -8.85 6.40
N PHE A 21 2.91 -9.16 7.66
CA PHE A 21 2.05 -10.29 8.02
C PHE A 21 0.63 -10.12 7.44
N LEU A 22 0.02 -8.94 7.59
CA LEU A 22 -1.29 -8.64 7.02
C LEU A 22 -1.28 -8.69 5.48
N MET A 23 -0.19 -8.29 4.83
CA MET A 23 -0.02 -8.42 3.40
C MET A 23 -0.08 -9.89 2.95
N PHE A 24 0.61 -10.79 3.65
CA PHE A 24 0.54 -12.22 3.34
C PHE A 24 -0.87 -12.79 3.54
N CYS A 25 -1.55 -12.42 4.63
CA CYS A 25 -2.94 -12.81 4.85
C CYS A 25 -3.86 -12.27 3.73
N SER A 26 -3.70 -11.02 3.35
CA SER A 26 -4.46 -10.38 2.28
C SER A 26 -4.19 -11.05 0.92
N PHE A 27 -2.95 -11.43 0.65
CA PHE A 27 -2.61 -12.16 -0.57
C PHE A 27 -3.26 -13.54 -0.63
N LEU A 28 -3.30 -14.28 0.48
CA LEU A 28 -4.00 -15.56 0.55
C LEU A 28 -5.50 -15.40 0.31
N VAL A 29 -6.12 -14.36 0.90
CA VAL A 29 -7.53 -14.05 0.65
C VAL A 29 -7.76 -13.71 -0.83
N LEU A 30 -6.86 -12.92 -1.44
CA LEU A 30 -6.94 -12.60 -2.86
C LEU A 30 -6.87 -13.87 -3.73
N LEU A 31 -5.96 -14.78 -3.45
CA LEU A 31 -5.86 -16.07 -4.17
C LEU A 31 -7.14 -16.89 -4.04
N LEU A 32 -7.74 -16.95 -2.85
CA LEU A 32 -9.02 -17.62 -2.63
C LEU A 32 -10.14 -16.97 -3.45
N LEU A 33 -10.21 -15.63 -3.49
CA LEU A 33 -11.20 -14.91 -4.28
C LEU A 33 -11.03 -15.15 -5.79
N LEU A 34 -9.80 -15.24 -6.29
CA LEU A 34 -9.51 -15.59 -7.69
C LEU A 34 -10.00 -17.01 -8.04
N LEU A 35 -10.03 -17.93 -7.08
CA LEU A 35 -10.54 -19.29 -7.30
C LEU A 35 -12.08 -19.35 -7.26
N ILE A 36 -12.72 -18.55 -6.40
CA ILE A 36 -14.17 -18.63 -6.12
C ILE A 36 -14.97 -17.75 -7.09
N VAL A 37 -14.46 -16.57 -7.44
CA VAL A 37 -15.21 -15.57 -8.23
C VAL A 37 -14.80 -15.62 -9.70
N PRO A 38 -15.70 -16.07 -10.62
CA PRO A 38 -15.38 -16.20 -12.06
C PRO A 38 -14.90 -14.88 -12.68
N LYS A 39 -15.55 -13.75 -12.37
CA LYS A 39 -15.17 -12.42 -12.89
C LYS A 39 -13.75 -12.01 -12.51
N PHE A 40 -13.25 -12.43 -11.34
CA PHE A 40 -11.88 -12.18 -10.91
C PHE A 40 -10.90 -13.09 -11.64
N ARG A 41 -11.30 -14.32 -11.93
CA ARG A 41 -10.49 -15.27 -12.66
C ARG A 41 -10.27 -14.83 -14.11
N GLU A 42 -11.25 -14.22 -14.76
CA GLU A 42 -11.11 -13.68 -16.12
C GLU A 42 -10.06 -12.56 -16.18
N ASN A 43 -9.94 -11.76 -15.13
CA ASN A 43 -9.05 -10.60 -15.07
C ASN A 43 -7.87 -10.77 -14.07
N TYR A 44 -7.43 -12.02 -13.86
CA TYR A 44 -6.45 -12.33 -12.82
C TYR A 44 -5.13 -11.56 -12.97
N VAL A 45 -4.68 -11.28 -14.19
CA VAL A 45 -3.41 -10.58 -14.44
C VAL A 45 -3.45 -9.16 -13.88
N ILE A 46 -4.50 -8.41 -14.21
CA ILE A 46 -4.63 -7.03 -13.74
C ILE A 46 -4.82 -6.96 -12.23
N ILE A 47 -5.53 -7.94 -11.64
CA ILE A 47 -5.75 -8.03 -10.20
C ILE A 47 -4.44 -8.32 -9.47
N LEU A 48 -3.62 -9.25 -9.96
CA LEU A 48 -2.31 -9.55 -9.39
C LEU A 48 -1.35 -8.36 -9.54
N PHE A 49 -1.36 -7.67 -10.67
CA PHE A 49 -0.56 -6.47 -10.88
C PHE A 49 -1.01 -5.33 -9.95
N THR A 50 -2.31 -5.18 -9.73
CA THR A 50 -2.84 -4.20 -8.77
C THR A 50 -2.41 -4.52 -7.34
N PHE A 51 -2.30 -5.81 -6.99
CA PHE A 51 -1.80 -6.20 -5.67
C PHE A 51 -0.36 -5.75 -5.40
N LEU A 52 0.48 -5.55 -6.43
CA LEU A 52 1.84 -5.01 -6.27
C LEU A 52 1.88 -3.63 -5.60
N TYR A 53 0.76 -2.89 -5.64
CA TYR A 53 0.63 -1.64 -4.91
C TYR A 53 0.80 -1.82 -3.39
N VAL A 54 0.33 -2.96 -2.85
CA VAL A 54 0.36 -3.24 -1.40
C VAL A 54 1.79 -3.32 -0.87
N PRO A 55 2.69 -4.19 -1.41
CA PRO A 55 4.08 -4.22 -0.96
C PRO A 55 4.82 -2.90 -1.22
N GLY A 56 4.55 -2.19 -2.34
CA GLY A 56 5.11 -0.87 -2.59
C GLY A 56 4.74 0.14 -1.50
N HIS A 57 3.48 0.14 -1.06
CA HIS A 57 2.99 1.02 -0.01
C HIS A 57 3.51 0.64 1.40
N ILE A 58 3.83 -0.63 1.64
CA ILE A 58 4.45 -1.08 2.90
C ILE A 58 5.89 -0.60 2.97
N LEU A 59 6.64 -0.66 1.86
CA LEU A 59 8.01 -0.17 1.77
C LEU A 59 8.11 1.34 1.95
N PHE A 60 7.04 2.08 1.65
CA PHE A 60 6.95 3.53 1.87
C PHE A 60 6.25 3.85 3.20
N PRO A 61 6.97 3.94 4.34
CA PRO A 61 6.40 4.11 5.67
C PRO A 61 6.07 5.58 5.96
N ALA A 62 5.10 6.17 5.25
CA ALA A 62 4.66 7.56 5.45
C ALA A 62 4.25 7.84 6.90
N TRP A 63 3.60 6.86 7.56
CA TRP A 63 3.22 6.92 8.96
C TRP A 63 4.40 7.15 9.92
N PHE A 64 5.59 6.62 9.58
CA PHE A 64 6.79 6.77 10.39
C PHE A 64 7.32 8.21 10.33
N PHE A 65 7.33 8.81 9.16
CA PHE A 65 7.70 10.22 8.98
C PHE A 65 6.72 11.14 9.70
N LEU A 66 5.42 10.80 9.69
CA LEU A 66 4.38 11.51 10.42
C LEU A 66 4.62 11.44 11.93
N GLY A 67 4.87 10.24 12.46
CA GLY A 67 5.15 10.01 13.89
C GLY A 67 6.42 10.71 14.40
N LEU A 68 7.41 10.93 13.52
CA LEU A 68 8.61 11.70 13.82
C LEU A 68 8.46 13.21 13.57
N GLU A 69 7.26 13.68 13.15
CA GLU A 69 7.02 15.07 12.72
C GLU A 69 7.95 15.55 11.59
N ARG A 70 8.41 14.61 10.77
CA ARG A 70 9.27 14.85 9.60
C ARG A 70 8.49 14.74 8.31
N MET A 71 7.30 15.35 8.25
CA MET A 71 6.36 15.27 7.13
C MET A 71 6.97 15.72 5.79
N LYS A 72 7.93 16.64 5.81
CA LYS A 72 8.64 17.11 4.62
C LYS A 72 9.21 15.96 3.78
N TYR A 73 9.78 14.94 4.43
CA TYR A 73 10.32 13.77 3.73
C TYR A 73 9.21 12.93 3.08
N SER A 74 8.12 12.70 3.81
CA SER A 74 6.97 11.98 3.26
C SER A 74 6.37 12.70 2.05
N THR A 75 6.22 14.03 2.12
CA THR A 75 5.69 14.83 1.02
C THR A 75 6.59 14.79 -0.21
N ILE A 76 7.89 14.99 -0.05
CA ILE A 76 8.85 14.96 -1.16
C ILE A 76 8.86 13.56 -1.82
N LEU A 77 8.90 12.49 -1.03
CA LEU A 77 8.89 11.13 -1.55
C LEU A 77 7.57 10.78 -2.27
N ASN A 78 6.43 11.27 -1.78
CA ASN A 78 5.15 11.14 -2.47
C ASN A 78 5.14 11.86 -3.83
N VAL A 79 5.70 13.08 -3.89
CA VAL A 79 5.83 13.81 -5.16
C VAL A 79 6.73 13.06 -6.12
N ILE A 80 7.88 12.55 -5.66
CA ILE A 80 8.80 11.74 -6.47
C ILE A 80 8.08 10.50 -7.01
N SER A 81 7.35 9.76 -6.15
CA SER A 81 6.58 8.59 -6.56
C SER A 81 5.60 8.92 -7.70
N LYS A 82 4.86 10.02 -7.58
CA LYS A 82 3.91 10.46 -8.59
C LYS A 82 4.59 10.92 -9.88
N LEU A 83 5.71 11.61 -9.79
CA LEU A 83 6.49 12.02 -10.96
C LEU A 83 7.04 10.81 -11.72
N ILE A 84 7.58 9.81 -11.01
CA ILE A 84 8.04 8.55 -11.63
C ILE A 84 6.88 7.89 -12.37
N PHE A 85 5.71 7.79 -11.73
CA PHE A 85 4.52 7.22 -12.34
C PHE A 85 4.10 7.98 -13.62
N ILE A 86 4.03 9.33 -13.57
CA ILE A 86 3.65 10.15 -14.72
C ILE A 86 4.63 9.93 -15.88
N VAL A 87 5.93 10.01 -15.63
CA VAL A 87 6.95 9.79 -16.66
C VAL A 87 6.85 8.37 -17.22
N ALA A 88 6.65 7.37 -16.37
CA ALA A 88 6.53 5.98 -16.78
C ALA A 88 5.29 5.74 -17.67
N ILE A 89 4.15 6.38 -17.38
CA ILE A 89 2.96 6.28 -18.24
C ILE A 89 3.28 6.74 -19.66
N PHE A 90 3.89 7.93 -19.83
CA PHE A 90 4.19 8.47 -21.15
C PHE A 90 5.19 7.63 -21.95
N ILE A 91 6.05 6.86 -21.26
CA ILE A 91 7.06 6.01 -21.91
C ILE A 91 6.47 4.65 -22.28
N PHE A 92 5.69 4.04 -21.39
CA PHE A 92 5.29 2.63 -21.49
C PHE A 92 3.87 2.41 -21.98
N ILE A 93 2.94 3.38 -21.80
CA ILE A 93 1.56 3.24 -22.25
C ILE A 93 1.41 4.00 -23.58
N LYS A 94 1.36 3.25 -24.67
CA LYS A 94 1.18 3.80 -26.03
C LYS A 94 -0.10 3.30 -26.68
N ASP A 95 -0.50 2.08 -26.40
CA ASP A 95 -1.66 1.42 -26.97
C ASP A 95 -2.75 1.17 -25.92
N LYS A 96 -3.98 0.89 -26.40
CA LYS A 96 -5.12 0.63 -25.52
C LYS A 96 -4.94 -0.61 -24.65
N ASP A 97 -4.19 -1.59 -25.13
CA ASP A 97 -3.97 -2.87 -24.41
C ASP A 97 -2.93 -2.72 -23.29
N ASP A 98 -2.14 -1.65 -23.31
CA ASP A 98 -1.10 -1.36 -22.30
C ASP A 98 -1.68 -0.94 -20.94
N TYR A 99 -3.02 -0.75 -20.82
CA TYR A 99 -3.66 -0.42 -19.55
C TYR A 99 -3.35 -1.41 -18.42
N ILE A 100 -3.06 -2.66 -18.77
CA ILE A 100 -2.68 -3.71 -17.83
C ILE A 100 -1.37 -3.36 -17.08
N LEU A 101 -0.50 -2.55 -17.67
CA LEU A 101 0.76 -2.12 -17.07
C LEU A 101 0.58 -0.99 -16.05
N GLN A 102 -0.54 -0.26 -16.10
CA GLN A 102 -0.78 0.88 -15.22
C GLN A 102 -0.59 0.57 -13.73
N PRO A 103 -1.14 -0.51 -13.15
CA PRO A 103 -0.93 -0.84 -11.74
C PRO A 103 0.55 -1.10 -11.39
N VAL A 104 1.30 -1.71 -12.32
CA VAL A 104 2.73 -1.98 -12.15
C VAL A 104 3.52 -0.68 -12.13
N LEU A 105 3.19 0.27 -13.00
CA LEU A 105 3.83 1.58 -13.06
C LEU A 105 3.55 2.40 -11.79
N VAL A 106 2.32 2.37 -11.28
CA VAL A 106 1.98 2.97 -9.98
C VAL A 106 2.80 2.34 -8.87
N ALA A 107 2.83 1.01 -8.80
CA ALA A 107 3.59 0.28 -7.79
C ALA A 107 5.09 0.62 -7.85
N SER A 108 5.67 0.73 -9.06
CA SER A 108 7.08 1.05 -9.24
C SER A 108 7.47 2.39 -8.60
N GLY A 109 6.61 3.41 -8.72
CA GLY A 109 6.82 4.70 -8.05
C GLY A 109 6.88 4.57 -6.53
N TYR A 110 5.99 3.78 -5.93
CA TYR A 110 6.02 3.51 -4.49
C TYR A 110 7.21 2.65 -4.06
N PHE A 111 7.59 1.66 -4.85
CA PHE A 111 8.79 0.84 -4.58
C PHE A 111 10.05 1.70 -4.56
N LEU A 112 10.28 2.53 -5.55
CA LEU A 112 11.45 3.41 -5.61
C LEU A 112 11.46 4.41 -4.45
N SER A 113 10.34 5.08 -4.21
CA SER A 113 10.21 6.00 -3.06
C SER A 113 10.35 5.28 -1.73
N GLY A 114 9.86 4.04 -1.63
CA GLY A 114 10.01 3.18 -0.45
C GLY A 114 11.46 2.81 -0.18
N ILE A 115 12.22 2.43 -1.21
CA ILE A 115 13.66 2.14 -1.08
C ILE A 115 14.41 3.38 -0.59
N ILE A 116 14.12 4.56 -1.15
CA ILE A 116 14.72 5.82 -0.71
C ILE A 116 14.33 6.12 0.75
N ALA A 117 13.07 5.92 1.12
CA ALA A 117 12.58 6.10 2.48
C ALA A 117 13.33 5.20 3.48
N LEU A 118 13.47 3.92 3.17
CA LEU A 118 14.19 2.95 4.00
C LEU A 118 15.67 3.28 4.11
N TYR A 119 16.29 3.78 3.03
CA TYR A 119 17.67 4.29 3.07
C TYR A 119 17.81 5.42 4.09
N PHE A 120 16.91 6.42 4.07
CA PHE A 120 16.93 7.48 5.07
C PHE A 120 16.78 6.94 6.50
N ILE A 121 15.86 6.01 6.71
CA ILE A 121 15.56 5.45 8.04
C ILE A 121 16.76 4.65 8.57
N PHE A 122 17.29 3.72 7.79
CA PHE A 122 18.31 2.78 8.28
C PHE A 122 19.74 3.34 8.16
N VAL A 123 20.07 4.02 7.07
CA VAL A 123 21.44 4.47 6.83
C VAL A 123 21.67 5.87 7.39
N LYS A 124 20.81 6.83 7.05
CA LYS A 124 21.02 8.24 7.45
C LYS A 124 20.65 8.49 8.92
N TRP A 125 19.53 7.95 9.37
CA TRP A 125 19.06 8.17 10.76
C TRP A 125 19.46 7.05 11.70
N LYS A 126 20.00 5.93 11.17
CA LYS A 126 20.55 4.79 11.92
C LYS A 126 19.52 4.14 12.85
N TYR A 127 18.26 4.09 12.46
CA TYR A 127 17.27 3.24 13.11
C TYR A 127 17.56 1.77 12.79
N ARG A 128 17.16 0.85 13.66
CA ARG A 128 17.43 -0.58 13.50
C ARG A 128 16.13 -1.35 13.29
N LEU A 129 16.19 -2.33 12.42
CA LEU A 129 15.10 -3.29 12.26
C LEU A 129 15.36 -4.49 13.20
N TYR A 130 14.46 -4.70 14.15
CA TYR A 130 14.51 -5.84 15.05
C TYR A 130 13.77 -7.04 14.45
N LYS A 131 14.15 -8.24 14.88
CA LYS A 131 13.49 -9.49 14.44
C LYS A 131 12.02 -9.51 14.87
N PRO A 132 11.13 -10.07 14.04
CA PRO A 132 9.72 -10.15 14.37
C PRO A 132 9.48 -11.08 15.56
N VAL A 133 8.59 -10.66 16.46
CA VAL A 133 8.06 -11.50 17.54
C VAL A 133 6.55 -11.65 17.30
N PHE A 134 6.09 -12.88 17.06
CA PHE A 134 4.70 -13.15 16.67
C PHE A 134 3.68 -12.59 17.68
N ARG A 135 3.99 -12.73 18.99
CA ARG A 135 3.14 -12.18 20.05
C ARG A 135 2.97 -10.65 19.94
N THR A 136 4.06 -9.94 19.63
CA THR A 136 4.03 -8.48 19.47
C THR A 136 3.26 -8.07 18.22
N ILE A 137 3.40 -8.83 17.12
CA ILE A 137 2.62 -8.61 15.88
C ILE A 137 1.13 -8.67 16.19
N ILE A 138 0.65 -9.73 16.83
CA ILE A 138 -0.77 -9.87 17.18
C ILE A 138 -1.23 -8.76 18.13
N PHE A 139 -0.41 -8.40 19.11
CA PHE A 139 -0.72 -7.30 20.03
C PHE A 139 -0.86 -5.96 19.28
N THR A 140 0.07 -5.66 18.37
CA THR A 140 0.04 -4.44 17.54
C THR A 140 -1.22 -4.40 16.66
N ILE A 141 -1.57 -5.52 16.01
CA ILE A 141 -2.77 -5.61 15.17
C ILE A 141 -4.02 -5.37 16.01
N LYS A 142 -4.16 -6.03 17.18
CA LYS A 142 -5.31 -5.84 18.08
C LYS A 142 -5.41 -4.38 18.56
N GLY A 143 -4.29 -3.77 18.95
CA GLY A 143 -4.29 -2.37 19.39
C GLY A 143 -4.60 -1.36 18.29
N SER A 144 -4.49 -1.75 17.02
CA SER A 144 -4.81 -0.90 15.85
C SER A 144 -6.23 -1.11 15.33
N THR A 145 -7.02 -2.03 15.89
CA THR A 145 -8.34 -2.40 15.37
C THR A 145 -9.31 -1.22 15.36
N ASP A 146 -9.35 -0.42 16.43
CA ASP A 146 -10.24 0.73 16.53
C ASP A 146 -9.91 1.80 15.47
N VAL A 147 -8.61 2.06 15.26
CA VAL A 147 -8.15 2.99 14.23
C VAL A 147 -8.48 2.44 12.83
N PHE A 148 -8.35 1.14 12.63
CA PHE A 148 -8.70 0.48 11.37
C PHE A 148 -10.20 0.62 11.08
N ILE A 149 -11.08 0.33 12.03
CA ILE A 149 -12.53 0.44 11.86
C ILE A 149 -12.92 1.89 11.55
N ASN A 150 -12.38 2.86 12.29
CA ASN A 150 -12.65 4.27 12.09
C ASN A 150 -12.20 4.78 10.71
N THR A 151 -11.17 4.18 10.13
CA THR A 151 -10.68 4.53 8.80
C THR A 151 -11.42 3.75 7.70
N LEU A 152 -11.79 2.51 7.98
CA LEU A 152 -12.46 1.63 7.02
C LEU A 152 -13.87 2.14 6.67
N MET A 153 -14.65 2.55 7.67
CA MET A 153 -16.06 2.94 7.47
C MET A 153 -16.23 4.11 6.47
N PRO A 154 -15.52 5.25 6.60
CA PRO A 154 -15.59 6.32 5.61
C PRO A 154 -15.13 5.87 4.21
N ASN A 155 -14.08 5.06 4.14
CA ASN A 155 -13.58 4.57 2.86
C ASN A 155 -14.57 3.61 2.18
N LEU A 156 -15.22 2.73 2.93
CA LEU A 156 -16.30 1.88 2.40
C LEU A 156 -17.45 2.74 1.88
N TYR A 157 -17.91 3.71 2.66
CA TYR A 157 -19.01 4.59 2.24
C TYR A 157 -18.67 5.34 0.95
N ASN A 158 -17.50 5.93 0.86
CA ASN A 158 -17.08 6.70 -0.32
C ASN A 158 -16.90 5.83 -1.57
N ASN A 159 -16.44 4.59 -1.42
CA ASN A 159 -16.18 3.70 -2.55
C ASN A 159 -17.32 2.71 -2.83
N LEU A 160 -18.34 2.64 -1.96
CA LEU A 160 -19.46 1.70 -2.12
C LEU A 160 -20.23 1.98 -3.41
N SER A 161 -20.44 3.26 -3.75
CA SER A 161 -21.13 3.66 -4.99
C SER A 161 -20.42 3.12 -6.22
N VAL A 162 -19.09 3.23 -6.27
CA VAL A 162 -18.26 2.72 -7.37
C VAL A 162 -18.32 1.20 -7.46
N LEU A 163 -18.26 0.52 -6.31
CA LEU A 163 -18.41 -0.94 -6.25
C LEU A 163 -19.76 -1.41 -6.76
N LEU A 164 -20.85 -0.78 -6.29
CA LEU A 164 -22.21 -1.12 -6.72
C LEU A 164 -22.42 -0.84 -8.20
N LEU A 165 -21.93 0.30 -8.71
CA LEU A 165 -21.97 0.61 -10.14
C LEU A 165 -21.20 -0.42 -10.96
N GLY A 166 -20.02 -0.88 -10.51
CA GLY A 166 -19.24 -1.91 -11.19
C GLY A 166 -19.92 -3.28 -11.23
N PHE A 167 -20.69 -3.63 -10.18
CA PHE A 167 -21.42 -4.90 -10.14
C PHE A 167 -22.75 -4.86 -10.91
N PHE A 168 -23.50 -3.76 -10.83
CA PHE A 168 -24.85 -3.66 -11.36
C PHE A 168 -24.97 -2.79 -12.62
N GLY A 169 -24.13 -1.77 -12.79
CA GLY A 169 -24.19 -0.81 -13.89
C GLY A 169 -23.19 -1.05 -15.03
N GLY A 170 -22.22 -1.93 -14.82
CA GLY A 170 -21.17 -2.22 -15.79
C GLY A 170 -20.06 -1.15 -15.87
N ASP A 171 -19.02 -1.43 -16.66
CA ASP A 171 -17.80 -0.62 -16.72
C ASP A 171 -18.03 0.80 -17.29
N THR A 172 -19.02 0.94 -18.22
CA THR A 172 -19.38 2.23 -18.82
C THR A 172 -19.99 3.19 -17.79
N ALA A 173 -20.85 2.68 -16.90
CA ALA A 173 -21.47 3.50 -15.85
C ALA A 173 -20.42 3.98 -14.84
N ASN A 174 -19.44 3.14 -14.51
CA ASN A 174 -18.31 3.52 -13.68
C ASN A 174 -17.43 4.61 -14.32
N GLY A 175 -17.19 4.50 -15.63
CA GLY A 175 -16.39 5.48 -16.37
C GLY A 175 -17.04 6.88 -16.46
N ILE A 176 -18.38 6.96 -16.41
CA ILE A 176 -19.13 8.24 -16.40
C ILE A 176 -19.17 8.85 -14.99
N TYR A 177 -19.16 8.01 -13.95
CA TYR A 177 -19.24 8.46 -12.56
C TYR A 177 -17.94 9.09 -12.04
N TYR A 178 -16.78 8.70 -12.60
CA TYR A 178 -15.44 9.20 -12.26
C TYR A 178 -15.02 10.35 -13.19
#